data_bf578f5481521d9ad4b4b53284e4ce50
#
_entry.id   bf578f5481521d9ad4b4b53284e4ce50
#
_cell.length_a   1.000
_cell.length_b   1.000
_cell.length_c   1.000
_cell.angle_alpha   90.00
_cell.angle_beta   90.00
_cell.angle_gamma   90.00
#
_symmetry.space_group_name_H-M   'P 1'
#
loop_
_entity.id
_entity.type
_entity.pdbx_description
1 polymer ?
#
loop_
_entity_poly.entity_id
_entity_poly.type
_entity_poly.pdbx_seq_one_letter_code
_entity_poly.pdbx_strand_id
1 'polypeptide(L)'
;NKDYESNDILMNFVDNHDENSWNGTTKSRLGRAEEAITALSYVMPGMPLIYSGNEYGLDYSLKFFEKDSIPKSKGVAWELRAKLGKLKTENTALNGGKNKAKYTRIKTDDDTNILAFTREKEGKKVVYIANFSNNPIKTKVGIKGEYTNYMTGKKMSLNEKQIHSMEPWQYYILTE
;
A
#
# COMPACT_ATOMS: atom_id res chain seq x y z
N ASN A 1 -11.15 -1.53 15.89
CA ASN A 1 -11.19 -0.20 16.44
C ASN A 1 -12.52 0.00 17.17
N LYS A 2 -12.48 0.25 18.48
CA LYS A 2 -13.71 0.31 19.31
C LYS A 2 -14.54 1.59 19.05
N ASP A 3 -13.94 2.56 18.38
CA ASP A 3 -14.50 3.91 18.20
C ASP A 3 -15.24 4.09 16.86
N TYR A 4 -15.28 3.05 16.02
CA TYR A 4 -15.87 3.11 14.68
C TYR A 4 -16.94 2.03 14.50
N GLU A 5 -18.02 2.39 13.84
CA GLU A 5 -19.08 1.46 13.48
C GLU A 5 -18.68 0.57 12.30
N SER A 6 -19.46 -0.50 12.10
CA SER A 6 -19.14 -1.47 11.03
C SER A 6 -19.24 -0.89 9.61
N ASN A 7 -19.93 0.23 9.44
CA ASN A 7 -20.14 0.91 8.17
C ASN A 7 -19.07 1.98 7.90
N ASP A 8 -18.31 2.37 8.91
CA ASP A 8 -17.30 3.41 8.76
C ASP A 8 -16.17 2.95 7.85
N ILE A 9 -15.70 3.88 7.03
CA ILE A 9 -14.55 3.68 6.15
C ILE A 9 -13.48 4.70 6.52
N LEU A 10 -12.36 4.21 7.01
CA LEU A 10 -11.20 5.07 7.29
C LEU A 10 -10.56 5.49 5.96
N MET A 11 -10.17 6.74 5.88
CA MET A 11 -9.42 7.28 4.76
C MET A 11 -7.92 7.13 5.01
N ASN A 12 -7.24 6.38 4.14
CA ASN A 12 -5.80 6.15 4.21
C ASN A 12 -5.10 7.13 3.25
N PHE A 13 -4.11 7.86 3.71
CA PHE A 13 -3.37 8.78 2.86
C PHE A 13 -1.87 8.78 3.17
N VAL A 14 -1.10 9.15 2.20
CA VAL A 14 0.33 9.44 2.32
C VAL A 14 0.58 10.95 2.29
N ASP A 15 -0.41 11.69 1.79
CA ASP A 15 -0.37 13.13 1.63
C ASP A 15 -1.78 13.72 1.66
N ASN A 16 -1.89 14.98 2.08
CA ASN A 16 -3.08 15.83 2.01
C ASN A 16 -2.64 17.30 1.94
N HIS A 17 -3.59 18.23 1.97
CA HIS A 17 -3.30 19.65 1.85
C HIS A 17 -2.44 20.18 3.02
N ASP A 18 -2.64 19.67 4.24
CA ASP A 18 -1.84 20.07 5.39
C ASP A 18 -0.43 19.47 5.31
N GLU A 19 -0.33 18.17 5.05
CA GLU A 19 0.96 17.50 4.95
C GLU A 19 1.83 18.10 3.87
N ASN A 20 1.28 18.28 2.66
CA ASN A 20 2.01 18.80 1.53
C ASN A 20 2.46 20.26 1.76
N SER A 21 1.59 21.10 2.29
CA SER A 21 1.88 22.54 2.44
C SER A 21 2.81 22.85 3.61
N TRP A 22 2.75 22.07 4.69
CA TRP A 22 3.46 22.40 5.95
C TRP A 22 4.61 21.44 6.27
N ASN A 23 4.52 20.18 5.85
CA ASN A 23 5.48 19.15 6.21
C ASN A 23 6.36 18.67 5.04
N GLY A 24 6.08 19.16 3.83
CA GLY A 24 6.82 18.83 2.61
C GLY A 24 6.19 17.74 1.77
N THR A 25 6.82 17.44 0.66
CA THR A 25 6.30 16.48 -0.34
C THR A 25 6.39 15.03 0.15
N THR A 26 5.63 14.11 -0.46
CA THR A 26 5.73 12.68 -0.16
C THR A 26 7.18 12.19 -0.33
N LYS A 27 7.86 12.65 -1.37
CA LYS A 27 9.24 12.29 -1.65
C LYS A 27 10.21 12.77 -0.58
N SER A 28 10.06 14.02 -0.10
CA SER A 28 10.93 14.57 0.95
C SER A 28 10.69 13.89 2.31
N ARG A 29 9.45 13.53 2.63
CA ARG A 29 9.07 12.90 3.91
C ARG A 29 9.33 11.39 3.94
N LEU A 30 9.04 10.69 2.85
CA LEU A 30 9.05 9.24 2.80
C LEU A 30 10.29 8.67 2.07
N GLY A 31 10.91 9.46 1.19
CA GLY A 31 12.09 9.02 0.44
C GLY A 31 11.85 7.68 -0.27
N ARG A 32 12.72 6.71 -0.01
CA ARG A 32 12.64 5.35 -0.60
C ARG A 32 11.42 4.55 -0.17
N ALA A 33 10.76 4.94 0.93
CA ALA A 33 9.57 4.27 1.43
C ALA A 33 8.28 4.66 0.69
N GLU A 34 8.31 5.73 -0.11
CA GLU A 34 7.11 6.34 -0.72
C GLU A 34 6.25 5.32 -1.46
N GLU A 35 6.87 4.49 -2.30
CA GLU A 35 6.12 3.51 -3.11
C GLU A 35 5.47 2.42 -2.25
N ALA A 36 6.20 1.86 -1.29
CA ALA A 36 5.68 0.82 -0.39
C ALA A 36 4.52 1.35 0.48
N ILE A 37 4.66 2.57 1.02
CA ILE A 37 3.62 3.20 1.85
C ILE A 37 2.41 3.59 0.99
N THR A 38 2.64 4.10 -0.22
CA THR A 38 1.56 4.35 -1.19
C THR A 38 0.79 3.07 -1.49
N ALA A 39 1.49 1.98 -1.81
CA ALA A 39 0.86 0.68 -2.07
C ALA A 39 0.06 0.18 -0.85
N LEU A 40 0.61 0.35 0.37
CA LEU A 40 -0.07 0.00 1.61
C LEU A 40 -1.41 0.72 1.76
N SER A 41 -1.49 2.02 1.44
CA SER A 41 -2.72 2.82 1.57
C SER A 41 -3.90 2.27 0.75
N TYR A 42 -3.61 1.56 -0.36
CA TYR A 42 -4.63 0.93 -1.19
C TYR A 42 -5.09 -0.44 -0.67
N VAL A 43 -4.18 -1.21 -0.09
CA VAL A 43 -4.46 -2.62 0.26
C VAL A 43 -4.91 -2.82 1.71
N MET A 44 -4.60 -1.89 2.62
CA MET A 44 -5.08 -1.96 3.99
C MET A 44 -6.59 -1.67 4.08
N PRO A 45 -7.26 -2.01 5.22
CA PRO A 45 -8.66 -1.64 5.43
C PRO A 45 -8.89 -0.13 5.31
N GLY A 46 -9.94 0.26 4.59
CA GLY A 46 -10.28 1.66 4.34
C GLY A 46 -10.27 2.02 2.84
N MET A 47 -10.18 3.29 2.54
CA MET A 47 -10.07 3.80 1.17
C MET A 47 -8.86 4.73 1.03
N PRO A 48 -8.12 4.67 -0.10
CA PRO A 48 -7.00 5.56 -0.33
C PRO A 48 -7.48 6.97 -0.71
N LEU A 49 -6.80 7.99 -0.21
CA LEU A 49 -6.87 9.36 -0.71
C LEU A 49 -5.67 9.61 -1.62
N ILE A 50 -5.90 10.21 -2.77
CA ILE A 50 -4.87 10.77 -3.65
C ILE A 50 -4.97 12.28 -3.53
N TYR A 51 -3.98 12.92 -2.91
CA TYR A 51 -3.90 14.37 -2.90
C TYR A 51 -3.50 14.90 -4.27
N SER A 52 -4.05 16.05 -4.65
CA SER A 52 -3.83 16.67 -5.96
C SER A 52 -2.34 16.79 -6.32
N GLY A 53 -1.95 16.20 -7.44
CA GLY A 53 -0.57 16.18 -7.93
C GLY A 53 0.21 14.92 -7.58
N ASN A 54 -0.19 14.14 -6.56
CA ASN A 54 0.48 12.88 -6.22
C ASN A 54 0.45 11.89 -7.39
N GLU A 55 -0.63 11.90 -8.17
CA GLU A 55 -0.78 11.05 -9.36
C GLU A 55 0.21 11.43 -10.47
N TYR A 56 0.72 12.64 -10.45
CA TYR A 56 1.73 13.12 -11.41
C TYR A 56 3.15 13.11 -10.83
N GLY A 57 3.32 12.68 -9.56
CA GLY A 57 4.62 12.70 -8.90
C GLY A 57 5.09 14.10 -8.54
N LEU A 58 4.15 14.98 -8.15
CA LEU A 58 4.45 16.35 -7.74
C LEU A 58 5.47 16.36 -6.61
N ASP A 59 6.58 17.07 -6.81
CA ASP A 59 7.69 17.16 -5.86
C ASP A 59 7.96 18.61 -5.40
N TYR A 60 6.87 19.32 -5.11
CA TYR A 60 6.90 20.61 -4.42
C TYR A 60 5.62 20.83 -3.63
N SER A 61 5.69 21.69 -2.61
CA SER A 61 4.53 22.05 -1.80
C SER A 61 3.63 23.02 -2.55
N LEU A 62 2.34 22.67 -2.63
CA LEU A 62 1.34 23.58 -3.18
C LEU A 62 1.07 24.73 -2.21
N LYS A 63 0.80 25.90 -2.76
CA LYS A 63 0.45 27.08 -1.97
C LYS A 63 -0.90 26.87 -1.29
N PHE A 64 -0.94 27.07 0.01
CA PHE A 64 -2.14 26.76 0.79
C PHE A 64 -3.27 27.77 0.60
N PHE A 65 -2.94 29.06 0.53
CA PHE A 65 -3.90 30.17 0.46
C PHE A 65 -3.98 30.85 -0.91
N GLU A 66 -3.22 30.38 -1.88
CA GLU A 66 -3.15 31.01 -3.20
C GLU A 66 -3.47 30.01 -4.29
N LYS A 67 -3.81 30.54 -5.48
CA LYS A 67 -3.93 29.70 -6.66
C LYS A 67 -2.57 29.13 -7.05
N ASP A 68 -2.53 27.84 -7.33
CA ASP A 68 -1.34 27.16 -7.81
C ASP A 68 -1.65 26.26 -9.01
N SER A 69 -0.64 25.73 -9.65
CA SER A 69 -0.76 24.93 -10.86
C SER A 69 -0.06 23.59 -10.65
N ILE A 70 -0.68 22.51 -11.13
CA ILE A 70 -0.13 21.16 -11.08
C ILE A 70 0.23 20.73 -12.51
N PRO A 71 1.53 20.46 -12.79
CA PRO A 71 1.92 19.87 -14.07
C PRO A 71 1.30 18.49 -14.24
N LYS A 72 0.49 18.34 -15.30
CA LYS A 72 -0.27 17.10 -15.55
C LYS A 72 0.51 16.15 -16.47
N SER A 73 1.74 15.79 -16.07
CA SER A 73 2.58 14.85 -16.82
C SER A 73 2.44 13.45 -16.27
N LYS A 74 1.86 12.55 -17.06
CA LYS A 74 1.72 11.14 -16.68
C LYS A 74 3.09 10.44 -16.73
N GLY A 75 3.44 9.76 -15.65
CA GLY A 75 4.68 9.02 -15.49
C GLY A 75 4.51 7.85 -14.52
N VAL A 76 5.60 7.41 -13.92
CA VAL A 76 5.63 6.25 -13.00
C VAL A 76 4.61 6.38 -11.85
N ALA A 77 4.45 7.58 -11.29
CA ALA A 77 3.50 7.82 -10.20
C ALA A 77 2.04 7.61 -10.66
N TRP A 78 1.73 7.98 -11.90
CA TRP A 78 0.42 7.74 -12.51
C TRP A 78 0.18 6.24 -12.73
N GLU A 79 1.15 5.55 -13.33
CA GLU A 79 1.04 4.12 -13.63
C GLU A 79 0.87 3.28 -12.35
N LEU A 80 1.65 3.60 -11.31
CA LEU A 80 1.52 2.98 -10.00
C LEU A 80 0.11 3.12 -9.44
N ARG A 81 -0.41 4.36 -9.36
CA ARG A 81 -1.73 4.62 -8.77
C ARG A 81 -2.86 4.07 -9.62
N ALA A 82 -2.75 4.14 -10.94
CA ALA A 82 -3.74 3.53 -11.84
C ALA A 82 -3.82 2.01 -11.62
N LYS A 83 -2.67 1.33 -11.50
CA LYS A 83 -2.60 -0.11 -11.25
C LYS A 83 -3.15 -0.47 -9.88
N LEU A 84 -2.78 0.26 -8.83
CA LEU A 84 -3.30 0.05 -7.47
C LEU A 84 -4.80 0.36 -7.38
N GLY A 85 -5.26 1.42 -8.03
CA GLY A 85 -6.68 1.79 -8.11
C GLY A 85 -7.50 0.71 -8.79
N LYS A 86 -7.01 0.17 -9.91
CA LYS A 86 -7.64 -0.97 -10.60
C LYS A 86 -7.79 -2.17 -9.66
N LEU A 87 -6.71 -2.56 -8.98
CA LEU A 87 -6.75 -3.66 -8.01
C LEU A 87 -7.79 -3.40 -6.91
N LYS A 88 -7.79 -2.18 -6.34
CA LYS A 88 -8.72 -1.79 -5.27
C LYS A 88 -10.18 -1.86 -5.70
N THR A 89 -10.47 -1.51 -6.95
CA THR A 89 -11.83 -1.46 -7.49
C THR A 89 -12.33 -2.83 -7.90
N GLU A 90 -11.47 -3.68 -8.50
CA GLU A 90 -11.88 -4.93 -9.11
C GLU A 90 -11.77 -6.15 -8.18
N ASN A 91 -11.04 -6.03 -7.05
CA ASN A 91 -10.82 -7.14 -6.13
C ASN A 91 -11.63 -6.97 -4.83
N THR A 92 -12.65 -7.80 -4.66
CA THR A 92 -13.52 -7.78 -3.47
C THR A 92 -12.76 -8.02 -2.16
N ALA A 93 -11.60 -8.67 -2.18
CA ALA A 93 -10.73 -8.81 -1.02
C ALA A 93 -10.22 -7.46 -0.47
N LEU A 94 -10.33 -6.36 -1.23
CA LEU A 94 -9.96 -5.02 -0.77
C LEU A 94 -11.17 -4.15 -0.38
N ASN A 95 -12.38 -4.69 -0.36
CA ASN A 95 -13.57 -3.95 0.04
C ASN A 95 -13.45 -3.42 1.48
N GLY A 96 -14.02 -2.23 1.70
CA GLY A 96 -14.13 -1.57 3.00
C GLY A 96 -15.58 -1.35 3.43
N GLY A 97 -15.77 -0.65 4.56
CA GLY A 97 -17.08 -0.25 5.08
C GLY A 97 -18.00 -1.43 5.37
N LYS A 98 -19.27 -1.26 5.05
CA LYS A 98 -20.32 -2.26 5.29
C LYS A 98 -20.02 -3.63 4.67
N ASN A 99 -19.34 -3.64 3.53
CA ASN A 99 -18.97 -4.85 2.80
C ASN A 99 -17.50 -5.23 2.96
N LYS A 100 -16.89 -4.87 4.09
CA LYS A 100 -15.47 -5.07 4.35
C LYS A 100 -15.00 -6.51 4.16
N ALA A 101 -13.82 -6.65 3.58
CA ALA A 101 -13.09 -7.91 3.54
C ALA A 101 -12.42 -8.18 4.90
N LYS A 102 -12.23 -9.46 5.21
CA LYS A 102 -11.50 -9.89 6.40
C LYS A 102 -10.03 -9.45 6.28
N TYR A 103 -9.50 -8.91 7.36
CA TYR A 103 -8.07 -8.62 7.54
C TYR A 103 -7.48 -9.64 8.51
N THR A 104 -6.34 -10.21 8.16
CA THR A 104 -5.61 -11.13 9.05
C THR A 104 -4.12 -10.81 9.00
N ARG A 105 -3.53 -10.44 10.14
CA ARG A 105 -2.08 -10.25 10.27
C ARG A 105 -1.37 -11.59 10.10
N ILE A 106 -0.31 -11.62 9.29
CA ILE A 106 0.57 -12.77 9.15
C ILE A 106 1.79 -12.53 10.04
N LYS A 107 2.16 -13.53 10.83
CA LYS A 107 3.40 -13.48 11.61
C LYS A 107 4.62 -13.72 10.74
N THR A 108 5.71 -13.07 11.11
CA THR A 108 7.03 -13.21 10.48
C THR A 108 8.08 -13.41 11.58
N ASP A 109 9.31 -13.74 11.19
CA ASP A 109 10.42 -13.82 12.16
C ASP A 109 10.84 -12.40 12.64
N ASP A 110 10.43 -11.34 11.95
CA ASP A 110 10.71 -9.94 12.30
C ASP A 110 9.46 -9.06 12.13
N ASP A 111 8.50 -9.18 13.03
CA ASP A 111 7.25 -8.40 13.02
C ASP A 111 7.45 -6.90 13.31
N THR A 112 8.65 -6.49 13.71
CA THR A 112 8.98 -5.07 13.93
C THR A 112 9.21 -4.33 12.63
N ASN A 113 9.90 -4.97 11.69
CA ASN A 113 10.29 -4.36 10.42
C ASN A 113 9.50 -4.89 9.23
N ILE A 114 8.93 -6.10 9.34
CA ILE A 114 8.13 -6.72 8.28
C ILE A 114 6.64 -6.61 8.60
N LEU A 115 5.92 -5.95 7.72
CA LEU A 115 4.46 -5.96 7.74
C LEU A 115 3.94 -6.98 6.74
N ALA A 116 3.23 -8.00 7.23
CA ALA A 116 2.57 -8.96 6.38
C ALA A 116 1.12 -9.20 6.82
N PHE A 117 0.17 -9.24 5.89
CA PHE A 117 -1.24 -9.52 6.16
C PHE A 117 -1.97 -10.05 4.93
N THR A 118 -3.11 -10.69 5.17
CA THR A 118 -4.09 -11.02 4.13
C THR A 118 -5.32 -10.14 4.21
N ARG A 119 -5.94 -9.94 3.05
CA ARG A 119 -7.31 -9.47 2.89
C ARG A 119 -8.06 -10.54 2.12
N GLU A 120 -9.23 -10.94 2.62
CA GLU A 120 -9.99 -12.04 2.02
C GLU A 120 -11.48 -11.73 1.96
N LYS A 121 -12.10 -12.01 0.81
CA LYS A 121 -13.55 -11.94 0.63
C LYS A 121 -13.99 -12.70 -0.62
N GLU A 122 -15.08 -13.45 -0.51
CA GLU A 122 -15.74 -14.12 -1.65
C GLU A 122 -14.78 -14.96 -2.48
N GLY A 123 -13.93 -15.73 -1.81
CA GLY A 123 -12.94 -16.60 -2.46
C GLY A 123 -11.73 -15.86 -3.07
N LYS A 124 -11.69 -14.53 -3.01
CA LYS A 124 -10.52 -13.75 -3.43
C LYS A 124 -9.62 -13.44 -2.25
N LYS A 125 -8.32 -13.47 -2.49
CA LYS A 125 -7.30 -13.16 -1.50
C LYS A 125 -6.26 -12.20 -2.08
N VAL A 126 -5.90 -11.22 -1.26
CA VAL A 126 -4.75 -10.35 -1.48
C VAL A 126 -3.82 -10.46 -0.28
N VAL A 127 -2.54 -10.71 -0.54
CA VAL A 127 -1.48 -10.72 0.47
C VAL A 127 -0.60 -9.51 0.26
N TYR A 128 -0.32 -8.78 1.33
CA TYR A 128 0.68 -7.72 1.35
C TYR A 128 1.82 -8.13 2.25
N ILE A 129 3.06 -7.98 1.77
CA ILE A 129 4.29 -8.22 2.54
C ILE A 129 5.23 -7.08 2.22
N ALA A 130 5.77 -6.39 3.23
CA ALA A 130 6.71 -5.29 3.02
C ALA A 130 7.78 -5.23 4.11
N ASN A 131 8.99 -4.89 3.70
CA ASN A 131 10.08 -4.50 4.59
C ASN A 131 10.04 -2.99 4.80
N PHE A 132 9.65 -2.56 6.01
CA PHE A 132 9.60 -1.15 6.40
C PHE A 132 10.87 -0.71 7.15
N SER A 133 12.04 -1.13 6.65
CA SER A 133 13.32 -0.73 7.21
C SER A 133 14.32 -0.31 6.12
N ASN A 134 15.40 0.34 6.55
CA ASN A 134 16.52 0.72 5.69
C ASN A 134 17.52 -0.42 5.44
N ASN A 135 17.28 -1.62 6.02
CA ASN A 135 18.18 -2.76 5.92
C ASN A 135 17.53 -3.91 5.15
N PRO A 136 18.30 -4.71 4.43
CA PRO A 136 17.81 -5.97 3.89
C PRO A 136 17.51 -6.93 5.04
N ILE A 137 16.37 -7.63 4.96
CA ILE A 137 15.89 -8.54 6.00
C ILE A 137 15.67 -9.92 5.40
N LYS A 138 16.12 -10.94 6.13
CA LYS A 138 15.79 -12.34 5.86
C LYS A 138 14.75 -12.79 6.87
N THR A 139 13.58 -13.23 6.39
CA THR A 139 12.44 -13.58 7.24
C THR A 139 11.69 -14.77 6.67
N LYS A 140 11.07 -15.55 7.54
CA LYS A 140 9.97 -16.43 7.15
C LYS A 140 8.66 -15.67 7.24
N VAL A 141 7.71 -16.05 6.41
CA VAL A 141 6.37 -15.47 6.39
C VAL A 141 5.37 -16.60 6.65
N GLY A 142 4.56 -16.48 7.68
CA GLY A 142 3.63 -17.52 8.15
C GLY A 142 2.43 -17.74 7.22
N ILE A 143 2.69 -17.91 5.92
CA ILE A 143 1.69 -18.22 4.90
C ILE A 143 2.27 -19.13 3.83
N LYS A 144 1.43 -19.99 3.24
CA LYS A 144 1.79 -20.85 2.11
C LYS A 144 0.79 -20.68 0.97
N GLY A 145 1.22 -20.94 -0.25
CA GLY A 145 0.38 -20.93 -1.44
C GLY A 145 1.12 -20.47 -2.69
N GLU A 146 0.41 -20.59 -3.80
CA GLU A 146 0.85 -20.09 -5.11
C GLU A 146 0.14 -18.77 -5.42
N TYR A 147 0.92 -17.75 -5.74
CA TYR A 147 0.42 -16.41 -5.95
C TYR A 147 0.96 -15.80 -7.23
N THR A 148 0.32 -14.74 -7.66
CA THR A 148 0.86 -13.86 -8.70
C THR A 148 1.20 -12.52 -8.05
N ASN A 149 2.45 -12.05 -8.19
CA ASN A 149 2.79 -10.68 -7.80
C ASN A 149 2.06 -9.72 -8.74
N TYR A 150 1.07 -9.03 -8.21
CA TYR A 150 0.20 -8.16 -8.98
C TYR A 150 0.97 -7.03 -9.69
N MET A 151 2.03 -6.52 -9.06
CA MET A 151 2.80 -5.42 -9.63
C MET A 151 3.66 -5.84 -10.82
N THR A 152 4.12 -7.08 -10.86
CA THR A 152 5.05 -7.57 -11.90
C THR A 152 4.47 -8.64 -12.80
N GLY A 153 3.35 -9.26 -12.41
CA GLY A 153 2.77 -10.42 -13.10
C GLY A 153 3.52 -11.74 -12.88
N LYS A 154 4.62 -11.75 -12.13
CA LYS A 154 5.42 -12.95 -11.90
C LYS A 154 4.75 -13.88 -10.88
N LYS A 155 4.83 -15.18 -11.12
CA LYS A 155 4.41 -16.20 -10.15
C LYS A 155 5.36 -16.23 -8.96
N MET A 156 4.80 -16.49 -7.79
CA MET A 156 5.54 -16.58 -6.53
C MET A 156 4.91 -17.66 -5.65
N SER A 157 5.72 -18.65 -5.28
CA SER A 157 5.35 -19.68 -4.31
C SER A 157 5.80 -19.22 -2.92
N LEU A 158 4.92 -19.28 -1.94
CA LEU A 158 5.24 -19.03 -0.54
C LEU A 158 5.17 -20.32 0.26
N ASN A 159 6.12 -20.51 1.16
CA ASN A 159 6.17 -21.62 2.11
C ASN A 159 6.60 -21.10 3.47
N GLU A 160 5.86 -21.45 4.51
CA GLU A 160 6.09 -20.98 5.90
C GLU A 160 7.50 -21.30 6.44
N LYS A 161 8.16 -22.32 5.88
CA LYS A 161 9.53 -22.71 6.27
C LYS A 161 10.61 -22.00 5.44
N GLN A 162 10.24 -21.38 4.32
CA GLN A 162 11.18 -20.72 3.43
C GLN A 162 11.59 -19.35 3.96
N ILE A 163 12.88 -19.09 3.90
CA ILE A 163 13.42 -17.76 4.19
C ILE A 163 13.36 -16.93 2.92
N HIS A 164 12.71 -15.78 3.02
CA HIS A 164 12.64 -14.77 1.98
C HIS A 164 13.61 -13.63 2.31
N SER A 165 14.41 -13.22 1.33
CA SER A 165 15.22 -12.01 1.42
C SER A 165 14.43 -10.85 0.86
N MET A 166 14.29 -9.79 1.62
CA MET A 166 13.59 -8.57 1.22
C MET A 166 14.55 -7.38 1.32
N GLU A 167 14.71 -6.69 0.21
CA GLU A 167 15.48 -5.45 0.17
C GLU A 167 14.81 -4.34 1.00
N PRO A 168 15.54 -3.28 1.37
CA PRO A 168 14.95 -2.13 2.05
C PRO A 168 13.77 -1.56 1.27
N TRP A 169 12.63 -1.38 1.95
CA TRP A 169 11.37 -0.83 1.39
C TRP A 169 10.75 -1.67 0.27
N GLN A 170 11.25 -2.90 0.05
CA GLN A 170 10.65 -3.82 -0.89
C GLN A 170 9.28 -4.28 -0.39
N TYR A 171 8.31 -4.35 -1.31
CA TYR A 171 6.98 -4.86 -1.00
C TYR A 171 6.48 -5.82 -2.08
N TYR A 172 5.54 -6.64 -1.69
CA TYR A 172 4.78 -7.52 -2.56
C TYR A 172 3.29 -7.33 -2.35
N ILE A 173 2.54 -7.25 -3.43
CA ILE A 173 1.09 -7.41 -3.46
C ILE A 173 0.84 -8.69 -4.24
N LEU A 174 0.37 -9.73 -3.55
CA LEU A 174 0.17 -11.04 -4.14
C LEU A 174 -1.33 -11.33 -4.23
N THR A 175 -1.75 -11.89 -5.36
CA THR A 175 -3.14 -12.30 -5.62
C THR A 175 -3.17 -13.78 -5.98
N GLU A 176 -4.24 -14.47 -5.59
CA GLU A 176 -4.57 -15.81 -6.06
C GLU A 176 -5.27 -15.76 -7.41
#